data_73bdf0711a473d7816c7053a52492f86
#
_entry.id   73bdf0711a473d7816c7053a52492f86
#
_cell.length_a   1.000
_cell.length_b   1.000
_cell.length_c   1.000
_cell.angle_alpha   90.00
_cell.angle_beta   90.00
_cell.angle_gamma   90.00
#
_symmetry.space_group_name_H-M   'P 1'
#
loop_
_entity.id
_entity.type
_entity.pdbx_description
1 polymer ?
#
loop_
_entity_poly.entity_id
_entity_poly.type
_entity_poly.pdbx_seq_one_letter_code
_entity_poly.pdbx_strand_id
1 'polypeptide(L)'
;MAVVYPFKKYNYKVTVGSLGDMGFSEISGGDISYEPIEYREGNYESSSPIKQQGIVKYGNVTLKYGLTASKALYDWLNSAQTATVKQEDVKIELLGDDHKSVLTSWTLQKAIPIKLALSDFSATGNELAVESVDLACEAIIRG
;
A
#
# COMPACT_ATOMS: atom_id res chain seq x y z
N MET A 1 35.43 7.21 1.23
CA MET A 1 34.19 6.43 1.03
C MET A 1 32.99 7.34 1.30
N ALA A 2 32.08 7.44 0.37
CA ALA A 2 30.89 8.26 0.56
C ALA A 2 29.88 7.52 1.46
N VAL A 3 29.28 8.26 2.38
CA VAL A 3 28.21 7.73 3.22
C VAL A 3 26.89 7.92 2.48
N VAL A 4 26.12 6.84 2.35
CA VAL A 4 24.81 6.87 1.72
C VAL A 4 23.75 6.90 2.81
N TYR A 5 22.97 7.97 2.84
CA TYR A 5 21.89 8.12 3.81
C TYR A 5 20.58 7.60 3.23
N PRO A 6 19.82 6.84 4.00
CA PRO A 6 18.46 6.45 3.58
C PRO A 6 17.57 7.67 3.35
N PHE A 7 16.58 7.52 2.52
CA PHE A 7 15.62 8.58 2.25
C PHE A 7 14.73 8.83 3.48
N LYS A 8 14.30 10.08 3.63
CA LYS A 8 13.36 10.47 4.68
C LYS A 8 11.95 10.01 4.30
N LYS A 9 11.16 9.60 5.28
CA LYS A 9 9.84 9.02 5.02
C LYS A 9 8.66 9.98 5.10
N TYR A 10 8.89 11.25 5.44
CA TYR A 10 7.79 12.17 5.72
C TYR A 10 7.33 13.00 4.52
N ASN A 11 8.10 13.05 3.44
CA ASN A 11 7.73 13.77 2.21
C ASN A 11 7.32 12.75 1.14
N TYR A 12 6.03 12.63 0.91
CA TYR A 12 5.53 11.68 -0.08
C TYR A 12 4.26 12.22 -0.75
N LYS A 13 3.96 11.68 -1.92
CA LYS A 13 2.79 12.02 -2.72
C LYS A 13 2.13 10.75 -3.19
N VAL A 14 0.80 10.69 -3.11
CA VAL A 14 0.03 9.53 -3.57
C VAL A 14 -0.92 9.98 -4.67
N THR A 15 -0.87 9.27 -5.79
CA THR A 15 -1.77 9.48 -6.93
C THR A 15 -2.59 8.21 -7.12
N VAL A 16 -3.90 8.33 -7.00
CA VAL A 16 -4.81 7.20 -7.17
C VAL A 16 -5.45 7.31 -8.56
N GLY A 17 -4.91 6.61 -9.53
CA GLY A 17 -5.43 6.46 -10.88
C GLY A 17 -6.26 7.63 -11.38
N SER A 18 -7.53 7.38 -11.70
CA SER A 18 -8.46 8.40 -12.19
C SER A 18 -8.96 9.35 -11.10
N LEU A 19 -8.74 9.03 -9.81
CA LEU A 19 -9.14 9.91 -8.71
C LEU A 19 -8.16 11.07 -8.51
N GLY A 20 -6.97 10.98 -9.10
CA GLY A 20 -5.97 12.04 -9.03
C GLY A 20 -5.14 12.03 -7.76
N ASP A 21 -4.50 13.16 -7.47
CA ASP A 21 -3.67 13.32 -6.28
C ASP A 21 -4.52 13.45 -5.04
N MET A 22 -4.14 12.72 -3.99
CA MET A 22 -4.83 12.76 -2.71
C MET A 22 -3.82 12.90 -1.58
N GLY A 23 -4.23 13.62 -0.53
CA GLY A 23 -3.39 13.80 0.65
C GLY A 23 -3.65 12.72 1.69
N PHE A 24 -2.61 12.01 2.07
CA PHE A 24 -2.66 10.99 3.11
C PHE A 24 -1.68 11.34 4.22
N SER A 25 -2.06 11.04 5.46
CA SER A 25 -1.22 11.30 6.62
C SER A 25 -0.33 10.11 6.97
N GLU A 26 -0.72 8.91 6.57
CA GLU A 26 0.04 7.69 6.87
C GLU A 26 -0.21 6.63 5.81
N ILE A 27 0.85 5.91 5.47
CA ILE A 27 0.81 4.76 4.57
C ILE A 27 1.52 3.62 5.28
N SER A 28 0.87 2.46 5.36
CA SER A 28 1.46 1.28 5.97
C SER A 28 1.15 0.02 5.18
N GLY A 29 1.90 -1.04 5.41
CA GLY A 29 1.76 -2.30 4.70
C GLY A 29 2.58 -2.34 3.42
N GLY A 30 2.11 -3.11 2.45
CA GLY A 30 2.77 -3.16 1.14
C GLY A 30 4.00 -4.06 1.11
N ASP A 31 3.95 -5.18 1.79
CA ASP A 31 5.03 -6.15 1.77
C ASP A 31 4.95 -7.07 0.55
N ILE A 32 6.10 -7.57 0.14
CA ILE A 32 6.24 -8.54 -0.95
C ILE A 32 6.84 -9.80 -0.33
N SER A 33 6.16 -10.92 -0.48
CA SER A 33 6.63 -12.17 0.10
C SER A 33 6.47 -13.33 -0.86
N TYR A 34 7.32 -14.32 -0.70
CA TYR A 34 7.26 -15.58 -1.43
C TYR A 34 7.14 -16.72 -0.43
N GLU A 35 6.22 -17.63 -0.68
CA GLU A 35 6.17 -18.84 0.12
C GLU A 35 7.22 -19.83 -0.39
N PRO A 36 8.10 -20.36 0.47
CA PRO A 36 9.05 -21.35 0.03
C PRO A 36 8.36 -22.69 -0.28
N ILE A 37 8.79 -23.32 -1.35
CA ILE A 37 8.40 -24.69 -1.67
C ILE A 37 9.49 -25.60 -1.12
N GLU A 38 9.12 -26.50 -0.23
CA GLU A 38 10.05 -27.42 0.40
C GLU A 38 9.94 -28.81 -0.24
N TYR A 39 11.10 -29.41 -0.52
CA TYR A 39 11.19 -30.74 -1.08
C TYR A 39 12.35 -31.47 -0.44
N ARG A 40 12.12 -32.71 -0.03
CA ARG A 40 13.15 -33.57 0.53
C ARG A 40 12.93 -35.03 0.10
N GLU A 41 13.94 -35.62 -0.48
CA GLU A 41 13.95 -37.06 -0.76
C GLU A 41 14.42 -37.83 0.48
N GLY A 42 13.88 -39.04 0.66
CA GLY A 42 14.23 -39.86 1.82
C GLY A 42 15.68 -40.26 1.89
N ASN A 43 16.39 -40.24 0.76
CA ASN A 43 17.80 -40.60 0.67
C ASN A 43 18.76 -39.41 0.83
N TYR A 44 18.29 -38.23 1.18
CA TYR A 44 19.16 -37.09 1.42
C TYR A 44 19.93 -37.30 2.72
N GLU A 45 21.21 -37.00 2.67
CA GLU A 45 22.08 -37.07 3.86
C GLU A 45 21.73 -36.03 4.89
N SER A 46 21.26 -34.86 4.44
CA SER A 46 20.81 -33.76 5.30
C SER A 46 19.35 -33.95 5.71
N SER A 47 19.03 -33.62 6.95
CA SER A 47 17.62 -33.59 7.40
C SER A 47 16.87 -32.39 6.93
N SER A 48 17.56 -31.35 6.38
CA SER A 48 16.94 -30.15 5.89
C SER A 48 16.42 -30.34 4.48
N PRO A 49 15.18 -29.89 4.17
CA PRO A 49 14.66 -29.96 2.81
C PRO A 49 15.33 -28.93 1.89
N ILE A 50 15.26 -29.20 0.59
CA ILE A 50 15.59 -28.20 -0.43
C ILE A 50 14.45 -27.18 -0.46
N LYS A 51 14.79 -25.90 -0.51
CA LYS A 51 13.82 -24.81 -0.57
C LYS A 51 13.89 -24.10 -1.89
N GLN A 52 12.73 -23.87 -2.50
CA GLN A 52 12.60 -23.10 -3.72
C GLN A 52 11.59 -21.97 -3.49
N GLN A 53 11.76 -20.88 -4.22
CA GLN A 53 10.88 -19.74 -4.15
C GLN A 53 9.54 -20.11 -4.82
N GLY A 54 8.45 -19.97 -4.07
CA GLY A 54 7.11 -20.29 -4.55
C GLY A 54 6.37 -19.08 -5.13
N ILE A 55 5.07 -19.04 -4.91
CA ILE A 55 4.19 -17.99 -5.43
C ILE A 55 4.43 -16.69 -4.66
N VAL A 56 4.53 -15.58 -5.39
CA VAL A 56 4.65 -14.24 -4.79
C VAL A 56 3.30 -13.80 -4.23
N LYS A 57 3.35 -13.16 -3.06
CA LYS A 57 2.19 -12.53 -2.44
C LYS A 57 2.48 -11.08 -2.15
N TYR A 58 1.53 -10.21 -2.49
CA TYR A 58 1.61 -8.78 -2.20
C TYR A 58 0.66 -8.46 -1.07
N GLY A 59 1.19 -7.85 -0.01
CA GLY A 59 0.38 -7.47 1.15
C GLY A 59 -0.51 -6.28 0.85
N ASN A 60 -1.57 -6.13 1.64
CA ASN A 60 -2.47 -5.01 1.53
C ASN A 60 -1.80 -3.73 2.01
N VAL A 61 -2.19 -2.61 1.42
CA VAL A 61 -1.69 -1.28 1.79
C VAL A 61 -2.80 -0.52 2.48
N THR A 62 -2.50 0.05 3.64
CA THR A 62 -3.44 0.88 4.40
C THR A 62 -3.05 2.34 4.26
N LEU A 63 -3.99 3.17 3.81
CA LEU A 63 -3.83 4.60 3.66
C LEU A 63 -4.73 5.31 4.67
N LYS A 64 -4.16 6.23 5.46
CA LYS A 64 -4.91 7.04 6.42
C LYS A 64 -4.92 8.48 5.99
N TYR A 65 -6.05 9.14 6.16
CA TYR A 65 -6.24 10.53 5.75
C TYR A 65 -7.25 11.23 6.64
N GLY A 66 -7.15 12.56 6.72
CA GLY A 66 -8.13 13.37 7.44
C GLY A 66 -9.48 13.32 6.74
N LEU A 67 -10.53 13.08 7.52
CA LEU A 67 -11.88 13.01 6.98
C LEU A 67 -12.34 14.41 6.54
N THR A 68 -12.74 14.51 5.28
CA THR A 68 -13.23 15.74 4.66
C THR A 68 -14.57 15.49 3.97
N ALA A 69 -15.09 16.49 3.29
CA ALA A 69 -16.33 16.35 2.52
C ALA A 69 -16.16 15.51 1.24
N SER A 70 -14.94 15.18 0.85
CA SER A 70 -14.69 14.37 -0.34
C SER A 70 -15.13 12.92 -0.13
N LYS A 71 -15.86 12.39 -1.11
CA LYS A 71 -16.37 11.02 -1.08
C LYS A 71 -15.70 10.11 -2.10
N ALA A 72 -14.61 10.53 -2.70
CA ALA A 72 -14.00 9.81 -3.83
C ALA A 72 -13.67 8.35 -3.49
N LEU A 73 -13.04 8.11 -2.35
CA LEU A 73 -12.69 6.75 -1.92
C LEU A 73 -13.90 5.93 -1.53
N TYR A 74 -14.87 6.55 -0.86
CA TYR A 74 -16.12 5.89 -0.51
C TYR A 74 -16.89 5.47 -1.77
N ASP A 75 -17.00 6.36 -2.75
CA ASP A 75 -17.70 6.07 -4.00
C ASP A 75 -17.01 4.94 -4.76
N TRP A 76 -15.68 4.94 -4.76
CA TRP A 76 -14.90 3.87 -5.39
C TRP A 76 -15.19 2.51 -4.74
N LEU A 77 -15.13 2.44 -3.41
CA LEU A 77 -15.43 1.21 -2.68
C LEU A 77 -16.89 0.77 -2.91
N ASN A 78 -17.81 1.73 -2.84
CA ASN A 78 -19.25 1.46 -2.91
C ASN A 78 -19.70 1.05 -4.33
N SER A 79 -18.90 1.31 -5.35
CA SER A 79 -19.22 0.93 -6.73
C SER A 79 -19.39 -0.58 -6.88
N ALA A 80 -18.83 -1.38 -5.98
CA ALA A 80 -19.00 -2.83 -5.99
C ALA A 80 -20.45 -3.27 -5.77
N GLN A 81 -21.29 -2.43 -5.17
CA GLN A 81 -22.70 -2.77 -4.92
C GLN A 81 -23.57 -2.68 -6.18
N THR A 82 -23.18 -1.83 -7.13
CA THR A 82 -23.96 -1.58 -8.35
C THR A 82 -23.25 -2.05 -9.61
N ALA A 83 -21.93 -2.25 -9.54
CA ALA A 83 -21.11 -2.66 -10.66
C ALA A 83 -19.81 -3.30 -10.13
N THR A 84 -18.99 -3.82 -11.04
CA THR A 84 -17.65 -4.28 -10.67
C THR A 84 -16.80 -3.09 -10.26
N VAL A 85 -16.06 -3.21 -9.15
CA VAL A 85 -15.12 -2.18 -8.70
C VAL A 85 -14.05 -1.99 -9.77
N LYS A 86 -13.83 -0.73 -10.17
CA LYS A 86 -12.78 -0.40 -11.13
C LYS A 86 -11.42 -0.54 -10.47
N GLN A 87 -10.52 -1.28 -11.12
CA GLN A 87 -9.14 -1.38 -10.69
C GLN A 87 -8.38 -0.11 -11.09
N GLU A 88 -7.61 0.43 -10.16
CA GLU A 88 -6.82 1.64 -10.37
C GLU A 88 -5.36 1.37 -9.99
N ASP A 89 -4.45 1.99 -10.72
CA ASP A 89 -3.04 2.00 -10.32
C ASP A 89 -2.82 3.11 -9.31
N VAL A 90 -2.21 2.78 -8.18
CA VAL A 90 -1.89 3.74 -7.13
C VAL A 90 -0.39 3.95 -7.12
N LYS A 91 0.04 5.19 -7.31
CA LYS A 91 1.45 5.55 -7.32
C LYS A 91 1.81 6.30 -6.05
N ILE A 92 2.81 5.78 -5.34
CA ILE A 92 3.34 6.40 -4.13
C ILE A 92 4.75 6.89 -4.46
N GLU A 93 4.97 8.19 -4.35
CA GLU A 93 6.25 8.81 -4.66
C GLU A 93 6.87 9.39 -3.40
N LEU A 94 8.12 9.03 -3.12
CA LEU A 94 8.88 9.60 -2.04
C LEU A 94 9.63 10.82 -2.57
N LEU A 95 9.40 11.98 -1.97
CA LEU A 95 9.91 13.25 -2.45
C LEU A 95 11.17 13.68 -1.70
N GLY A 96 12.01 14.49 -2.36
CA GLY A 96 13.14 15.13 -1.73
C GLY A 96 12.74 16.30 -0.84
N ASP A 97 13.75 16.95 -0.23
CA ASP A 97 13.51 18.07 0.67
C ASP A 97 12.91 19.29 -0.04
N ASP A 98 13.01 19.37 -1.36
CA ASP A 98 12.38 20.41 -2.18
C ASP A 98 10.89 20.17 -2.40
N HIS A 99 10.34 19.05 -1.96
CA HIS A 99 8.96 18.62 -2.14
C HIS A 99 8.55 18.46 -3.61
N LYS A 100 9.50 18.34 -4.53
CA LYS A 100 9.24 18.22 -5.97
C LYS A 100 9.98 17.05 -6.61
N SER A 101 11.25 16.86 -6.24
CA SER A 101 12.06 15.80 -6.83
C SER A 101 11.59 14.43 -6.33
N VAL A 102 11.33 13.51 -7.24
CA VAL A 102 10.94 12.14 -6.89
C VAL A 102 12.22 11.33 -6.67
N LEU A 103 12.44 10.86 -5.45
CA LEU A 103 13.59 10.04 -5.09
C LEU A 103 13.38 8.58 -5.47
N THR A 104 12.21 8.06 -5.19
CA THR A 104 11.81 6.71 -5.57
C THR A 104 10.30 6.64 -5.60
N SER A 105 9.77 5.61 -6.22
CA SER A 105 8.32 5.43 -6.31
C SER A 105 7.95 3.96 -6.24
N TRP A 106 6.71 3.70 -5.82
CA TRP A 106 6.09 2.39 -5.87
C TRP A 106 4.76 2.52 -6.57
N THR A 107 4.47 1.57 -7.45
CA THR A 107 3.17 1.51 -8.13
C THR A 107 2.44 0.25 -7.67
N LEU A 108 1.26 0.44 -7.09
CA LEU A 108 0.35 -0.65 -6.76
C LEU A 108 -0.51 -0.90 -7.98
N GLN A 109 -0.25 -1.98 -8.69
CA GLN A 109 -0.96 -2.28 -9.94
C GLN A 109 -2.30 -2.94 -9.65
N LYS A 110 -3.32 -2.49 -10.34
CA LYS A 110 -4.69 -3.03 -10.26
C LYS A 110 -5.18 -3.10 -8.82
N ALA A 111 -5.03 -1.98 -8.11
CA ALA A 111 -5.47 -1.87 -6.73
C ALA A 111 -6.98 -1.69 -6.66
N ILE A 112 -7.59 -2.32 -5.67
CA ILE A 112 -9.01 -2.16 -5.35
C ILE A 112 -9.15 -1.88 -3.86
N PRO A 113 -10.12 -1.05 -3.45
CA PRO A 113 -10.40 -0.85 -2.04
C PRO A 113 -11.18 -2.05 -1.50
N ILE A 114 -10.76 -2.57 -0.36
CA ILE A 114 -11.39 -3.73 0.27
C ILE A 114 -12.00 -3.43 1.62
N LYS A 115 -11.59 -2.33 2.24
CA LYS A 115 -12.09 -1.95 3.56
C LYS A 115 -11.97 -0.44 3.74
N LEU A 116 -13.01 0.16 4.30
CA LEU A 116 -13.01 1.56 4.70
C LEU A 116 -13.37 1.61 6.18
N ALA A 117 -12.54 2.25 6.98
CA ALA A 117 -12.73 2.30 8.42
C ALA A 117 -12.69 3.75 8.93
N LEU A 118 -13.62 4.08 9.82
CA LEU A 118 -13.66 5.36 10.49
C LEU A 118 -12.94 5.27 11.83
N SER A 119 -12.26 6.34 12.22
CA SER A 119 -11.72 6.45 13.57
C SER A 119 -12.85 6.64 14.57
N ASP A 120 -12.54 6.43 15.85
CA ASP A 120 -13.50 6.70 16.91
C ASP A 120 -13.81 8.19 17.01
N PHE A 121 -15.06 8.50 17.30
CA PHE A 121 -15.49 9.87 17.56
C PHE A 121 -15.65 10.07 19.06
N SER A 122 -15.08 11.15 19.58
CA SER A 122 -15.18 11.50 20.99
C SER A 122 -15.40 13.00 21.13
N ALA A 123 -16.45 13.38 21.86
CA ALA A 123 -16.78 14.79 22.08
C ALA A 123 -15.70 15.53 22.89
N THR A 124 -14.93 14.79 23.69
CA THR A 124 -13.84 15.34 24.52
C THR A 124 -12.47 15.13 23.88
N GLY A 125 -12.40 14.41 22.76
CA GLY A 125 -11.15 14.15 22.05
C GLY A 125 -10.63 15.40 21.35
N ASN A 126 -9.33 15.56 21.39
CA ASN A 126 -8.62 16.70 20.82
C ASN A 126 -8.02 16.38 19.43
N GLU A 127 -8.37 15.23 18.87
CA GLU A 127 -7.83 14.74 17.62
C GLU A 127 -8.78 15.02 16.46
N LEU A 128 -8.21 15.15 15.26
CA LEU A 128 -8.99 15.28 14.04
C LEU A 128 -9.58 13.92 13.65
N ALA A 129 -10.74 13.95 13.00
CA ALA A 129 -11.35 12.74 12.48
C ALA A 129 -10.48 12.18 11.34
N VAL A 130 -10.21 10.88 11.39
CA VAL A 130 -9.37 10.18 10.42
C VAL A 130 -10.14 9.01 9.85
N GLU A 131 -9.96 8.78 8.57
CA GLU A 131 -10.51 7.63 7.87
C GLU A 131 -9.36 6.84 7.27
N SER A 132 -9.50 5.52 7.20
CA SER A 132 -8.49 4.67 6.58
C SER A 132 -9.12 3.79 5.51
N VAL A 133 -8.36 3.52 4.46
CA VAL A 133 -8.76 2.61 3.40
C VAL A 133 -7.68 1.55 3.22
N ASP A 134 -8.10 0.29 3.14
CA ASP A 134 -7.21 -0.81 2.82
C ASP A 134 -7.35 -1.15 1.34
N LEU A 135 -6.23 -1.23 0.66
CA LEU A 135 -6.16 -1.56 -0.76
C LEU A 135 -5.52 -2.93 -0.95
N ALA A 136 -6.14 -3.75 -1.78
CA ALA A 136 -5.52 -4.97 -2.29
C ALA A 136 -5.00 -4.69 -3.69
N CYS A 137 -3.83 -5.17 -4.03
CA CYS A 137 -3.22 -4.96 -5.34
C CYS A 137 -2.71 -6.28 -5.92
N GLU A 138 -2.60 -6.33 -7.24
CA GLU A 138 -2.07 -7.52 -7.92
C GLU A 138 -0.55 -7.53 -7.99
N ALA A 139 0.07 -6.36 -7.97
CA ALA A 139 1.54 -6.24 -7.97
C ALA A 139 1.98 -4.93 -7.35
N ILE A 140 3.17 -4.94 -6.77
CA ILE A 140 3.85 -3.75 -6.26
C ILE A 140 5.16 -3.62 -7.02
N ILE A 141 5.30 -2.55 -7.78
CA ILE A 141 6.48 -2.31 -8.63
C ILE A 141 7.22 -1.10 -8.09
N ARG A 142 8.50 -1.28 -7.84
CA ARG A 142 9.37 -0.17 -7.47
C ARG A 142 9.93 0.48 -8.73
N GLY A 143 9.73 1.78 -8.85
CA GLY A 143 10.24 2.57 -9.96
C GLY A 143 11.47 3.40 -9.64
#